data_d837c700a6bd8226189773e015844805
#
_entry.id   d837c700a6bd8226189773e015844805
#
_cell.length_a   1.000
_cell.length_b   1.000
_cell.length_c   1.000
_cell.angle_alpha   90.00
_cell.angle_beta   90.00
_cell.angle_gamma   90.00
#
_symmetry.space_group_name_H-M   'P 1'
#
loop_
_entity.id
_entity.type
_entity.pdbx_description
1 polymer ?
#
loop_
_entity_poly.entity_id
_entity_poly.type
_entity_poly.pdbx_seq_one_letter_code
_entity_poly.pdbx_strand_id
1 'polypeptide(L)'
;ADAEQYNGAQDALVKGRYDTGFAALDALATAAADDANVAALQTFYANATADAAAVAEHGARLRGLSPTLADAVDRAIAVIDEAATETIDFAPNTDGPRTAIVVLGLGLDGDGNMTPELVARLRSAVAAAERSPESPIIVTGGNPQSGITEADAMQRWLVEEGIAADRIHSESTANSTVQNAQRTTALAAEIGIENMVLATTPSHLRRAISDFEIAGSDVIGAATTNVDDVPDLPALAPTARLGMTVDATKILGIPRTY
;
A
#
# COMPACT_ATOMS: atom_id res chain seq x y z
N ALA A 1 5.06 6.51 25.34
CA ALA A 1 6.04 7.08 24.42
C ALA A 1 5.40 8.18 23.60
N ASP A 2 6.18 9.13 23.10
CA ASP A 2 5.69 10.15 22.16
C ASP A 2 6.06 9.82 20.71
N ALA A 3 5.46 10.56 19.76
CA ALA A 3 5.67 10.28 18.33
C ALA A 3 7.14 10.48 17.90
N GLU A 4 7.89 11.38 18.54
CA GLU A 4 9.31 11.61 18.23
C GLU A 4 10.16 10.38 18.58
N GLN A 5 9.87 9.73 19.72
CA GLN A 5 10.56 8.51 20.14
C GLN A 5 10.26 7.34 19.21
N TYR A 6 9.00 7.16 18.77
CA TYR A 6 8.64 6.16 17.77
C TYR A 6 9.36 6.43 16.44
N ASN A 7 9.39 7.67 15.99
CA ASN A 7 10.06 8.05 14.74
C ASN A 7 11.56 7.77 14.80
N GLY A 8 12.23 8.12 15.89
CA GLY A 8 13.67 7.90 16.05
C GLY A 8 14.07 6.43 15.93
N ALA A 9 13.31 5.54 16.58
CA ALA A 9 13.53 4.10 16.48
C ALA A 9 13.29 3.57 15.06
N GLN A 10 12.15 3.90 14.45
CA GLN A 10 11.81 3.45 13.11
C GLN A 10 12.77 4.00 12.06
N ASP A 11 13.21 5.26 12.14
CA ASP A 11 14.17 5.84 11.21
C ASP A 11 15.55 5.15 11.25
N ALA A 12 15.97 4.69 12.43
CA ALA A 12 17.18 3.90 12.56
C ALA A 12 17.04 2.56 11.84
N LEU A 13 15.91 1.86 12.05
CA LEU A 13 15.63 0.55 11.43
C LEU A 13 15.52 0.65 9.91
N VAL A 14 14.78 1.62 9.39
CA VAL A 14 14.62 1.84 7.94
C VAL A 14 15.94 2.18 7.26
N LYS A 15 16.87 2.85 7.97
CA LYS A 15 18.23 3.15 7.48
C LYS A 15 19.22 1.99 7.65
N GLY A 16 18.75 0.80 8.06
CA GLY A 16 19.59 -0.38 8.26
C GLY A 16 20.44 -0.36 9.53
N ARG A 17 20.21 0.60 10.42
CA ARG A 17 20.88 0.68 11.74
C ARG A 17 20.10 -0.14 12.77
N TYR A 18 20.07 -1.46 12.56
CA TYR A 18 19.20 -2.37 13.31
C TYR A 18 19.50 -2.36 14.81
N ASP A 19 20.78 -2.46 15.20
CA ASP A 19 21.16 -2.45 16.63
C ASP A 19 20.68 -1.19 17.33
N THR A 20 20.84 -0.02 16.71
CA THR A 20 20.36 1.27 17.25
C THR A 20 18.85 1.31 17.35
N GLY A 21 18.15 0.86 16.30
CA GLY A 21 16.70 0.89 16.26
C GLY A 21 16.06 -0.06 17.26
N PHE A 22 16.54 -1.29 17.36
CA PHE A 22 16.06 -2.25 18.35
C PHE A 22 16.38 -1.81 19.77
N ALA A 23 17.58 -1.32 20.05
CA ALA A 23 17.91 -0.77 21.37
C ALA A 23 17.00 0.40 21.77
N ALA A 24 16.59 1.25 20.81
CA ALA A 24 15.64 2.32 21.06
C ALA A 24 14.23 1.77 21.36
N LEU A 25 13.75 0.77 20.63
CA LEU A 25 12.47 0.11 20.92
C LEU A 25 12.48 -0.59 22.28
N ASP A 26 13.56 -1.25 22.66
CA ASP A 26 13.71 -1.92 23.96
C ASP A 26 13.73 -0.90 25.12
N ALA A 27 14.40 0.24 24.92
CA ALA A 27 14.37 1.33 25.90
C ALA A 27 12.96 1.90 26.06
N LEU A 28 12.22 2.08 24.96
CA LEU A 28 10.81 2.48 24.99
C LEU A 28 9.94 1.45 25.70
N ALA A 29 10.14 0.16 25.40
CA ALA A 29 9.42 -0.94 26.05
C ALA A 29 9.68 -1.01 27.57
N THR A 30 10.88 -0.61 28.00
CA THR A 30 11.22 -0.53 29.41
C THR A 30 10.58 0.68 30.08
N ALA A 31 10.61 1.85 29.41
CA ALA A 31 10.07 3.10 29.94
C ALA A 31 8.52 3.14 29.93
N ALA A 32 7.89 2.43 29.00
CA ALA A 32 6.44 2.37 28.81
C ALA A 32 6.03 0.90 28.61
N ALA A 33 6.09 0.11 29.69
CA ALA A 33 5.88 -1.34 29.61
C ALA A 33 4.46 -1.75 29.18
N ASP A 34 3.49 -0.88 29.34
CA ASP A 34 2.08 -1.03 28.96
C ASP A 34 1.74 -0.43 27.60
N ASP A 35 2.73 0.08 26.86
CA ASP A 35 2.50 0.67 25.54
C ASP A 35 2.41 -0.41 24.46
N ALA A 36 1.19 -0.72 24.02
CA ALA A 36 0.92 -1.70 22.98
C ALA A 36 1.54 -1.32 21.64
N ASN A 37 1.67 -0.02 21.29
CA ASN A 37 2.27 0.42 20.04
C ASN A 37 3.76 0.08 19.98
N VAL A 38 4.48 0.17 21.09
CA VAL A 38 5.89 -0.25 21.15
C VAL A 38 6.02 -1.74 20.89
N ALA A 39 5.18 -2.57 21.52
CA ALA A 39 5.18 -4.01 21.29
C ALA A 39 4.81 -4.36 19.82
N ALA A 40 3.90 -3.61 19.22
CA ALA A 40 3.55 -3.75 17.82
C ALA A 40 4.75 -3.43 16.90
N LEU A 41 5.47 -2.33 17.15
CA LEU A 41 6.69 -1.99 16.40
C LEU A 41 7.77 -3.05 16.55
N GLN A 42 8.02 -3.56 17.76
CA GLN A 42 8.98 -4.64 17.98
C GLN A 42 8.59 -5.89 17.17
N THR A 43 7.30 -6.27 17.14
CA THR A 43 6.82 -7.41 16.35
C THR A 43 7.01 -7.20 14.85
N PHE A 44 6.62 -6.05 14.30
CA PHE A 44 6.77 -5.72 12.88
C PHE A 44 8.22 -5.75 12.42
N TYR A 45 9.12 -5.10 13.15
CA TYR A 45 10.52 -5.02 12.73
C TYR A 45 11.29 -6.31 12.97
N ALA A 46 10.90 -7.12 13.98
CA ALA A 46 11.40 -8.49 14.12
C ALA A 46 11.03 -9.35 12.89
N ASN A 47 9.80 -9.22 12.37
CA ASN A 47 9.41 -9.90 11.13
C ASN A 47 10.23 -9.40 9.92
N ALA A 48 10.44 -8.10 9.78
CA ALA A 48 11.22 -7.51 8.70
C ALA A 48 12.70 -7.91 8.73
N THR A 49 13.22 -8.36 9.86
CA THR A 49 14.58 -8.89 10.02
C THR A 49 14.64 -10.43 10.12
N ALA A 50 13.50 -11.10 9.89
CA ALA A 50 13.36 -12.57 9.93
C ALA A 50 13.72 -13.21 11.28
N ASP A 51 13.52 -12.49 12.38
CA ASP A 51 13.69 -13.03 13.74
C ASP A 51 12.38 -13.62 14.27
N ALA A 52 12.13 -14.88 13.95
CA ALA A 52 10.91 -15.57 14.35
C ALA A 52 10.74 -15.71 15.87
N ALA A 53 11.83 -15.79 16.62
CA ALA A 53 11.78 -15.88 18.09
C ALA A 53 11.32 -14.55 18.68
N ALA A 54 11.87 -13.43 18.20
CA ALA A 54 11.46 -12.09 18.62
C ALA A 54 10.01 -11.77 18.19
N VAL A 55 9.58 -12.20 16.99
CA VAL A 55 8.17 -12.09 16.57
C VAL A 55 7.24 -12.78 17.55
N ALA A 56 7.56 -14.01 17.97
CA ALA A 56 6.74 -14.76 18.91
C ALA A 56 6.71 -14.10 20.30
N GLU A 57 7.86 -13.64 20.81
CA GLU A 57 7.98 -12.97 22.12
C GLU A 57 7.20 -11.66 22.16
N HIS A 58 7.48 -10.76 21.22
CA HIS A 58 6.85 -9.44 21.18
C HIS A 58 5.37 -9.53 20.81
N GLY A 59 4.98 -10.45 19.93
CA GLY A 59 3.59 -10.73 19.60
C GLY A 59 2.79 -11.24 20.79
N ALA A 60 3.35 -12.13 21.63
CA ALA A 60 2.72 -12.58 22.87
C ALA A 60 2.52 -11.43 23.87
N ARG A 61 3.53 -10.56 24.03
CA ARG A 61 3.43 -9.36 24.83
C ARG A 61 2.33 -8.41 24.30
N LEU A 62 2.33 -8.15 23.00
CA LEU A 62 1.32 -7.32 22.34
C LEU A 62 -0.09 -7.85 22.58
N ARG A 63 -0.27 -9.16 22.46
CA ARG A 63 -1.57 -9.83 22.69
C ARG A 63 -2.04 -9.68 24.14
N GLY A 64 -1.12 -9.69 25.10
CA GLY A 64 -1.43 -9.42 26.50
C GLY A 64 -1.87 -7.97 26.76
N LEU A 65 -1.33 -7.00 26.02
CA LEU A 65 -1.64 -5.57 26.14
C LEU A 65 -2.87 -5.15 25.33
N SER A 66 -3.00 -5.63 24.10
CA SER A 66 -4.09 -5.30 23.18
C SER A 66 -4.34 -6.44 22.19
N PRO A 67 -5.26 -7.37 22.51
CA PRO A 67 -5.62 -8.46 21.59
C PRO A 67 -6.05 -7.97 20.21
N THR A 68 -6.81 -6.90 20.14
CA THR A 68 -7.30 -6.32 18.87
C THR A 68 -6.15 -5.80 18.00
N LEU A 69 -5.18 -5.10 18.60
CA LEU A 69 -4.00 -4.63 17.86
C LEU A 69 -3.11 -5.82 17.45
N ALA A 70 -2.97 -6.83 18.32
CA ALA A 70 -2.22 -8.04 17.98
C ALA A 70 -2.81 -8.76 16.76
N ASP A 71 -4.13 -8.94 16.71
CA ASP A 71 -4.80 -9.54 15.55
C ASP A 71 -4.61 -8.70 14.28
N ALA A 72 -4.59 -7.38 14.39
CA ALA A 72 -4.33 -6.50 13.25
C ALA A 72 -2.88 -6.59 12.77
N VAL A 73 -1.91 -6.64 13.68
CA VAL A 73 -0.48 -6.81 13.37
C VAL A 73 -0.23 -8.17 12.73
N ASP A 74 -0.79 -9.24 13.27
CA ASP A 74 -0.62 -10.60 12.73
C ASP A 74 -1.17 -10.68 11.29
N ARG A 75 -2.35 -10.09 11.03
CA ARG A 75 -2.89 -10.01 9.67
C ARG A 75 -2.02 -9.17 8.74
N ALA A 76 -1.55 -8.01 9.19
CA ALA A 76 -0.69 -7.16 8.37
C ALA A 76 0.64 -7.83 8.02
N ILE A 77 1.25 -8.54 8.95
CA ILE A 77 2.47 -9.33 8.71
C ILE A 77 2.20 -10.43 7.68
N ALA A 78 1.10 -11.16 7.81
CA ALA A 78 0.72 -12.19 6.85
C ALA A 78 0.55 -11.61 5.45
N VAL A 79 -0.14 -10.47 5.31
CA VAL A 79 -0.32 -9.75 4.03
C VAL A 79 1.03 -9.30 3.45
N ILE A 80 1.92 -8.74 4.27
CA ILE A 80 3.26 -8.32 3.83
C ILE A 80 4.04 -9.52 3.28
N ASP A 81 4.05 -10.63 4.00
CA ASP A 81 4.79 -11.83 3.62
C ASP A 81 4.23 -12.45 2.34
N GLU A 82 2.91 -12.49 2.20
CA GLU A 82 2.20 -12.96 1.01
C GLU A 82 2.49 -12.05 -0.19
N ALA A 83 2.20 -10.76 -0.10
CA ALA A 83 2.45 -9.79 -1.17
C ALA A 83 3.93 -9.74 -1.61
N ALA A 84 4.86 -10.03 -0.69
CA ALA A 84 6.29 -10.06 -0.98
C ALA A 84 6.74 -11.28 -1.78
N THR A 85 6.02 -12.40 -1.73
CA THR A 85 6.47 -13.71 -2.24
C THR A 85 5.56 -14.33 -3.29
N GLU A 86 4.29 -13.97 -3.33
CA GLU A 86 3.32 -14.54 -4.26
C GLU A 86 3.60 -14.23 -5.72
N THR A 87 3.12 -15.12 -6.59
CA THR A 87 3.02 -14.86 -8.03
C THR A 87 1.83 -13.94 -8.27
N ILE A 88 2.08 -12.78 -8.88
CA ILE A 88 1.04 -11.79 -9.19
C ILE A 88 0.33 -12.22 -10.47
N ASP A 89 -1.00 -12.25 -10.44
CA ASP A 89 -1.80 -12.47 -11.64
C ASP A 89 -1.92 -11.16 -12.45
N PHE A 90 -1.36 -11.15 -13.65
CA PHE A 90 -1.42 -10.01 -14.57
C PHE A 90 -2.59 -10.08 -15.58
N ALA A 91 -3.38 -11.12 -15.53
CA ALA A 91 -4.58 -11.29 -16.36
C ALA A 91 -5.75 -11.88 -15.55
N PRO A 92 -6.06 -11.31 -14.37
CA PRO A 92 -7.12 -11.84 -13.53
C PRO A 92 -8.45 -11.81 -14.26
N ASN A 93 -9.33 -12.74 -13.92
CA ASN A 93 -10.72 -12.68 -14.41
C ASN A 93 -11.45 -11.54 -13.69
N THR A 94 -11.58 -10.41 -14.37
CA THR A 94 -12.11 -9.16 -13.81
C THR A 94 -13.53 -8.87 -14.28
N ASP A 95 -14.32 -9.89 -14.51
CA ASP A 95 -15.64 -9.69 -15.11
C ASP A 95 -16.65 -9.11 -14.12
N GLY A 96 -17.13 -7.91 -14.42
CA GLY A 96 -18.31 -7.33 -13.83
C GLY A 96 -18.15 -6.02 -13.03
N PRO A 97 -19.30 -5.44 -12.62
CA PRO A 97 -19.37 -4.09 -12.03
C PRO A 97 -18.85 -4.03 -10.58
N ARG A 98 -18.55 -5.17 -9.95
CA ARG A 98 -18.03 -5.22 -8.57
C ARG A 98 -16.51 -5.41 -8.48
N THR A 99 -15.84 -5.50 -9.63
CA THR A 99 -14.37 -5.53 -9.73
C THR A 99 -13.88 -4.21 -10.30
N ALA A 100 -13.14 -3.43 -9.52
CA ALA A 100 -12.58 -2.17 -10.00
C ALA A 100 -11.17 -2.33 -10.54
N ILE A 101 -10.85 -1.54 -11.57
CA ILE A 101 -9.46 -1.32 -12.01
C ILE A 101 -8.99 -0.02 -11.35
N VAL A 102 -7.99 -0.10 -10.49
CA VAL A 102 -7.51 1.04 -9.69
C VAL A 102 -6.18 1.52 -10.23
N VAL A 103 -6.11 2.77 -10.68
CA VAL A 103 -4.88 3.39 -11.19
C VAL A 103 -4.27 4.28 -10.13
N LEU A 104 -3.04 3.97 -9.71
CA LEU A 104 -2.31 4.77 -8.74
C LEU A 104 -1.56 5.92 -9.42
N GLY A 105 -1.67 7.13 -8.87
CA GLY A 105 -0.90 8.30 -9.28
C GLY A 105 0.62 8.11 -9.09
N LEU A 106 1.39 8.93 -9.79
CA LEU A 106 2.88 8.91 -9.75
C LEU A 106 3.49 10.32 -9.66
N GLY A 107 2.67 11.31 -9.37
CA GLY A 107 3.05 12.71 -9.44
C GLY A 107 2.83 13.34 -10.81
N LEU A 108 2.65 14.65 -10.81
CA LEU A 108 2.60 15.50 -12.01
C LEU A 108 3.86 16.36 -12.03
N ASP A 109 4.22 16.87 -13.22
CA ASP A 109 5.24 17.92 -13.32
C ASP A 109 4.74 19.26 -12.75
N GLY A 110 5.63 20.25 -12.65
CA GLY A 110 5.28 21.55 -12.08
C GLY A 110 4.18 22.32 -12.84
N ASP A 111 3.93 21.96 -14.09
CA ASP A 111 2.90 22.54 -14.96
C ASP A 111 1.58 21.76 -14.90
N GLY A 112 1.54 20.65 -14.15
CA GLY A 112 0.35 19.80 -14.01
C GLY A 112 0.21 18.74 -15.09
N ASN A 113 1.27 18.44 -15.86
CA ASN A 113 1.23 17.40 -16.87
C ASN A 113 1.62 16.04 -16.26
N MET A 114 1.08 14.98 -16.84
CA MET A 114 1.42 13.61 -16.47
C MET A 114 2.80 13.22 -17.02
N THR A 115 3.56 12.47 -16.23
CA THR A 115 4.81 11.86 -16.68
C THR A 115 4.55 10.72 -17.68
N PRO A 116 5.52 10.37 -18.54
CA PRO A 116 5.39 9.21 -19.43
C PRO A 116 5.08 7.91 -18.69
N GLU A 117 5.63 7.74 -17.48
CA GLU A 117 5.37 6.57 -16.64
C GLU A 117 3.93 6.52 -16.14
N LEU A 118 3.34 7.67 -15.79
CA LEU A 118 1.93 7.72 -15.38
C LEU A 118 1.01 7.42 -16.56
N VAL A 119 1.32 7.93 -17.76
CA VAL A 119 0.60 7.59 -19.00
C VAL A 119 0.72 6.10 -19.31
N ALA A 120 1.88 5.49 -19.10
CA ALA A 120 2.06 4.05 -19.31
C ALA A 120 1.20 3.22 -18.33
N ARG A 121 1.08 3.63 -17.04
CA ARG A 121 0.12 3.01 -16.11
C ARG A 121 -1.31 3.07 -16.62
N LEU A 122 -1.74 4.25 -17.08
CA LEU A 122 -3.09 4.43 -17.62
C LEU A 122 -3.34 3.54 -18.83
N ARG A 123 -2.37 3.38 -19.73
CA ARG A 123 -2.51 2.46 -20.88
C ARG A 123 -2.68 1.01 -20.45
N SER A 124 -1.97 0.56 -19.41
CA SER A 124 -2.18 -0.80 -18.88
C SER A 124 -3.57 -0.95 -18.26
N ALA A 125 -4.08 0.09 -17.60
CA ALA A 125 -5.44 0.11 -17.08
C ALA A 125 -6.50 0.09 -18.19
N VAL A 126 -6.29 0.84 -19.29
CA VAL A 126 -7.19 0.81 -20.48
C VAL A 126 -7.22 -0.59 -21.07
N ALA A 127 -6.07 -1.24 -21.26
CA ALA A 127 -6.01 -2.61 -21.76
C ALA A 127 -6.75 -3.61 -20.84
N ALA A 128 -6.70 -3.42 -19.53
CA ALA A 128 -7.51 -4.20 -18.59
C ALA A 128 -9.00 -3.86 -18.72
N ALA A 129 -9.36 -2.59 -18.84
CA ALA A 129 -10.72 -2.11 -18.98
C ALA A 129 -11.42 -2.56 -20.28
N GLU A 130 -10.67 -2.75 -21.35
CA GLU A 130 -11.16 -3.31 -22.61
C GLU A 130 -11.55 -4.79 -22.46
N ARG A 131 -10.81 -5.54 -21.64
CA ARG A 131 -11.15 -6.93 -21.33
C ARG A 131 -12.31 -7.06 -20.33
N SER A 132 -12.61 -5.99 -19.60
CA SER A 132 -13.64 -5.94 -18.55
C SER A 132 -14.51 -4.69 -18.72
N PRO A 133 -15.39 -4.64 -19.74
CA PRO A 133 -16.10 -3.42 -20.10
C PRO A 133 -17.08 -2.92 -19.04
N GLU A 134 -17.52 -3.77 -18.12
CA GLU A 134 -18.44 -3.40 -17.03
C GLU A 134 -17.70 -3.00 -15.74
N SER A 135 -16.39 -3.23 -15.65
CA SER A 135 -15.60 -2.87 -14.47
C SER A 135 -15.45 -1.36 -14.33
N PRO A 136 -15.76 -0.76 -13.18
CA PRO A 136 -15.45 0.64 -12.92
C PRO A 136 -13.92 0.84 -12.85
N ILE A 137 -13.49 2.07 -13.16
CA ILE A 137 -12.10 2.50 -13.01
C ILE A 137 -12.05 3.50 -11.87
N ILE A 138 -11.16 3.29 -10.90
CA ILE A 138 -10.88 4.25 -9.84
C ILE A 138 -9.49 4.83 -10.12
N VAL A 139 -9.38 6.15 -10.19
CA VAL A 139 -8.10 6.86 -10.25
C VAL A 139 -7.83 7.51 -8.90
N THR A 140 -6.64 7.29 -8.33
CA THR A 140 -6.32 7.80 -6.99
C THR A 140 -5.00 8.57 -6.98
N GLY A 141 -5.02 9.77 -6.42
CA GLY A 141 -3.88 10.64 -6.24
C GLY A 141 -4.27 12.11 -6.20
N GLY A 142 -3.78 12.80 -5.19
CA GLY A 142 -3.94 14.24 -4.98
C GLY A 142 -2.73 15.01 -5.47
N ASN A 143 -1.94 15.53 -4.54
CA ASN A 143 -0.69 16.27 -4.80
C ASN A 143 -0.81 17.30 -5.94
N PRO A 144 -1.70 18.29 -5.83
CA PRO A 144 -2.02 19.18 -6.95
C PRO A 144 -0.79 19.96 -7.42
N GLN A 145 -0.59 20.00 -8.74
CA GLN A 145 0.37 20.86 -9.42
C GLN A 145 -0.41 21.82 -10.33
N SER A 146 -0.11 23.10 -10.22
CA SER A 146 -0.86 24.15 -10.96
C SER A 146 -2.39 24.05 -10.82
N GLY A 147 -2.87 23.57 -9.64
CA GLY A 147 -4.30 23.40 -9.34
C GLY A 147 -4.94 22.12 -9.92
N ILE A 148 -4.15 21.22 -10.51
CA ILE A 148 -4.61 19.94 -11.08
C ILE A 148 -4.12 18.81 -10.20
N THR A 149 -5.02 17.91 -9.75
CA THR A 149 -4.65 16.72 -9.02
C THR A 149 -4.26 15.59 -10.00
N GLU A 150 -3.52 14.60 -9.49
CA GLU A 150 -3.20 13.40 -10.28
C GLU A 150 -4.49 12.72 -10.79
N ALA A 151 -5.48 12.56 -9.90
CA ALA A 151 -6.76 11.95 -10.27
C ALA A 151 -7.51 12.75 -11.34
N ASP A 152 -7.52 14.09 -11.28
CA ASP A 152 -8.15 14.92 -12.30
C ASP A 152 -7.46 14.77 -13.68
N ALA A 153 -6.12 14.74 -13.69
CA ALA A 153 -5.35 14.55 -14.90
C ALA A 153 -5.59 13.16 -15.51
N MET A 154 -5.59 12.11 -14.67
CA MET A 154 -5.84 10.73 -15.09
C MET A 154 -7.27 10.56 -15.64
N GLN A 155 -8.28 11.09 -14.94
CA GLN A 155 -9.68 11.02 -15.39
C GLN A 155 -9.86 11.68 -16.76
N ARG A 156 -9.30 12.89 -16.95
CA ARG A 156 -9.38 13.62 -18.21
C ARG A 156 -8.78 12.80 -19.36
N TRP A 157 -7.59 12.24 -19.12
CA TRP A 157 -6.91 11.44 -20.12
C TRP A 157 -7.69 10.16 -20.48
N LEU A 158 -8.28 9.47 -19.51
CA LEU A 158 -9.10 8.27 -19.75
C LEU A 158 -10.33 8.59 -20.60
N VAL A 159 -10.97 9.73 -20.37
CA VAL A 159 -12.11 10.17 -21.19
C VAL A 159 -11.66 10.48 -22.63
N GLU A 160 -10.50 11.12 -22.81
CA GLU A 160 -9.91 11.38 -24.13
C GLU A 160 -9.57 10.08 -24.89
N GLU A 161 -9.17 9.03 -24.17
CA GLU A 161 -8.93 7.68 -24.73
C GLU A 161 -10.23 6.87 -24.96
N GLY A 162 -11.40 7.46 -24.70
CA GLY A 162 -12.71 6.88 -25.03
C GLY A 162 -13.36 6.06 -23.91
N ILE A 163 -12.83 6.10 -22.70
CA ILE A 163 -13.51 5.51 -21.52
C ILE A 163 -14.70 6.40 -21.13
N ALA A 164 -15.87 5.79 -20.97
CA ALA A 164 -17.07 6.49 -20.55
C ALA A 164 -16.88 7.15 -19.16
N ALA A 165 -17.24 8.43 -19.06
CA ALA A 165 -16.98 9.21 -17.84
C ALA A 165 -17.71 8.65 -16.61
N ASP A 166 -18.87 8.03 -16.77
CA ASP A 166 -19.65 7.38 -15.72
C ASP A 166 -19.03 6.08 -15.18
N ARG A 167 -18.03 5.52 -15.89
CA ARG A 167 -17.19 4.40 -15.44
C ARG A 167 -16.05 4.83 -14.54
N ILE A 168 -15.72 6.13 -14.46
CA ILE A 168 -14.52 6.63 -13.81
C ILE A 168 -14.88 7.28 -12.48
N HIS A 169 -14.29 6.81 -11.40
CA HIS A 169 -14.42 7.37 -10.06
C HIS A 169 -13.07 7.95 -9.62
N SER A 170 -13.08 9.20 -9.13
CA SER A 170 -11.84 9.91 -8.76
C SER A 170 -11.72 10.04 -7.24
N GLU A 171 -10.57 9.62 -6.71
CA GLU A 171 -10.09 9.94 -5.38
C GLU A 171 -8.94 10.94 -5.51
N SER A 172 -9.15 12.22 -5.22
CA SER A 172 -8.25 13.33 -5.54
C SER A 172 -7.58 13.95 -4.30
N THR A 173 -7.63 13.29 -3.15
CA THR A 173 -7.18 13.86 -1.88
C THR A 173 -5.97 13.16 -1.26
N ALA A 174 -5.62 11.98 -1.74
CA ALA A 174 -4.50 11.20 -1.23
C ALA A 174 -3.14 11.83 -1.58
N ASN A 175 -2.25 11.91 -0.59
CA ASN A 175 -0.90 12.48 -0.73
C ASN A 175 0.22 11.46 -0.50
N SER A 176 -0.12 10.18 -0.38
CA SER A 176 0.82 9.08 -0.17
C SER A 176 0.20 7.75 -0.61
N THR A 177 1.02 6.71 -0.78
CA THR A 177 0.54 5.36 -1.09
C THR A 177 -0.41 4.82 -0.03
N VAL A 178 -0.10 5.06 1.25
CA VAL A 178 -0.98 4.70 2.38
C VAL A 178 -2.36 5.36 2.23
N GLN A 179 -2.39 6.66 1.92
CA GLN A 179 -3.66 7.37 1.72
C GLN A 179 -4.39 6.93 0.44
N ASN A 180 -3.65 6.63 -0.64
CA ASN A 180 -4.25 6.03 -1.83
C ASN A 180 -4.99 4.75 -1.45
N ALA A 181 -4.34 3.84 -0.71
CA ALA A 181 -4.96 2.59 -0.27
C ALA A 181 -6.18 2.83 0.63
N GLN A 182 -6.04 3.61 1.70
CA GLN A 182 -7.11 3.84 2.66
C GLN A 182 -8.34 4.53 2.03
N ARG A 183 -8.12 5.58 1.25
CA ARG A 183 -9.21 6.38 0.67
C ARG A 183 -9.88 5.68 -0.50
N THR A 184 -9.09 4.97 -1.32
CA THR A 184 -9.66 4.15 -2.39
C THR A 184 -10.47 2.99 -1.84
N THR A 185 -10.00 2.32 -0.77
CA THR A 185 -10.75 1.26 -0.10
C THR A 185 -12.10 1.79 0.42
N ALA A 186 -12.12 2.98 1.02
CA ALA A 186 -13.36 3.61 1.48
C ALA A 186 -14.29 3.95 0.31
N LEU A 187 -13.80 4.59 -0.75
CA LEU A 187 -14.57 4.91 -1.96
C LEU A 187 -15.14 3.63 -2.61
N ALA A 188 -14.32 2.59 -2.72
CA ALA A 188 -14.73 1.30 -3.28
C ALA A 188 -15.89 0.67 -2.52
N ALA A 189 -15.85 0.70 -1.20
CA ALA A 189 -16.95 0.23 -0.35
C ALA A 189 -18.24 1.04 -0.58
N GLU A 190 -18.13 2.37 -0.75
CA GLU A 190 -19.29 3.25 -1.02
C GLU A 190 -19.96 2.93 -2.35
N ILE A 191 -19.19 2.56 -3.38
CA ILE A 191 -19.71 2.25 -4.72
C ILE A 191 -19.94 0.75 -4.96
N GLY A 192 -19.79 -0.09 -3.93
CA GLY A 192 -20.12 -1.51 -3.98
C GLY A 192 -19.09 -2.40 -4.67
N ILE A 193 -17.81 -2.01 -4.66
CA ILE A 193 -16.70 -2.82 -5.15
C ILE A 193 -16.35 -3.90 -4.13
N GLU A 194 -16.16 -5.14 -4.62
CA GLU A 194 -15.77 -6.29 -3.81
C GLU A 194 -14.29 -6.63 -3.94
N ASN A 195 -13.73 -6.48 -5.14
CA ASN A 195 -12.31 -6.76 -5.37
C ASN A 195 -11.70 -5.78 -6.39
N MET A 196 -10.36 -5.77 -6.47
CA MET A 196 -9.61 -4.79 -7.26
C MET A 196 -8.49 -5.41 -8.07
N VAL A 197 -8.19 -4.79 -9.22
CA VAL A 197 -6.96 -4.96 -9.99
C VAL A 197 -6.17 -3.67 -9.91
N LEU A 198 -4.93 -3.71 -9.42
CA LEU A 198 -4.13 -2.50 -9.26
C LEU A 198 -3.29 -2.23 -10.51
N ALA A 199 -3.40 -1.02 -11.06
CA ALA A 199 -2.59 -0.55 -12.18
C ALA A 199 -1.48 0.39 -11.66
N THR A 200 -0.24 -0.11 -11.68
CA THR A 200 0.94 0.64 -11.25
C THR A 200 2.22 0.09 -11.91
N THR A 201 3.38 0.71 -11.63
CA THR A 201 4.67 0.24 -12.16
C THR A 201 5.13 -1.04 -11.46
N PRO A 202 5.91 -1.91 -12.15
CA PRO A 202 6.36 -3.19 -11.60
C PRO A 202 7.07 -3.06 -10.24
N SER A 203 7.94 -2.08 -10.10
CA SER A 203 8.70 -1.83 -8.85
C SER A 203 7.83 -1.43 -7.66
N HIS A 204 6.59 -1.00 -7.90
CA HIS A 204 5.66 -0.54 -6.86
C HIS A 204 4.56 -1.56 -6.55
N LEU A 205 4.38 -2.59 -7.40
CA LEU A 205 3.23 -3.51 -7.29
C LEU A 205 3.12 -4.19 -5.94
N ARG A 206 4.18 -4.86 -5.48
CA ARG A 206 4.14 -5.62 -4.21
C ARG A 206 3.79 -4.73 -3.02
N ARG A 207 4.34 -3.52 -2.98
CA ARG A 207 4.04 -2.54 -1.94
C ARG A 207 2.59 -2.05 -2.03
N ALA A 208 2.11 -1.73 -3.23
CA ALA A 208 0.73 -1.30 -3.43
C ALA A 208 -0.27 -2.40 -3.03
N ILE A 209 -0.04 -3.65 -3.45
CA ILE A 209 -0.89 -4.79 -3.07
C ILE A 209 -0.96 -4.90 -1.54
N SER A 210 0.20 -4.92 -0.87
CA SER A 210 0.25 -4.97 0.59
C SER A 210 -0.54 -3.84 1.25
N ASP A 211 -0.36 -2.60 0.80
CA ASP A 211 -1.03 -1.44 1.39
C ASP A 211 -2.55 -1.50 1.22
N PHE A 212 -3.02 -1.89 0.03
CA PHE A 212 -4.46 -2.01 -0.25
C PHE A 212 -5.12 -3.15 0.53
N GLU A 213 -4.47 -4.29 0.65
CA GLU A 213 -4.99 -5.43 1.43
C GLU A 213 -4.99 -5.15 2.93
N ILE A 214 -3.94 -4.51 3.48
CA ILE A 214 -3.93 -4.08 4.88
C ILE A 214 -5.02 -3.04 5.15
N ALA A 215 -5.31 -2.16 4.17
CA ALA A 215 -6.41 -1.20 4.25
C ALA A 215 -7.81 -1.85 4.16
N GLY A 216 -7.90 -3.11 3.77
CA GLY A 216 -9.14 -3.90 3.74
C GLY A 216 -9.71 -4.18 2.34
N SER A 217 -8.95 -3.92 1.28
CA SER A 217 -9.32 -4.30 -0.09
C SER A 217 -8.94 -5.75 -0.38
N ASP A 218 -9.67 -6.39 -1.28
CA ASP A 218 -9.33 -7.68 -1.88
C ASP A 218 -8.68 -7.44 -3.25
N VAL A 219 -7.36 -7.66 -3.35
CA VAL A 219 -6.58 -7.43 -4.57
C VAL A 219 -6.38 -8.74 -5.31
N ILE A 220 -7.09 -8.92 -6.42
CA ILE A 220 -7.08 -10.18 -7.18
C ILE A 220 -6.03 -10.25 -8.28
N GLY A 221 -5.29 -9.17 -8.52
CA GLY A 221 -4.25 -9.11 -9.53
C GLY A 221 -3.81 -7.69 -9.86
N ALA A 222 -3.04 -7.55 -10.93
CA ALA A 222 -2.47 -6.28 -11.33
C ALA A 222 -2.49 -6.07 -12.85
N ALA A 223 -2.46 -4.81 -13.24
CA ALA A 223 -2.13 -4.36 -14.59
C ALA A 223 -0.84 -3.53 -14.51
N THR A 224 0.14 -3.82 -15.32
CA THR A 224 1.41 -3.08 -15.31
C THR A 224 1.96 -2.93 -16.71
N THR A 225 2.91 -2.03 -16.86
CA THR A 225 3.64 -1.81 -18.10
C THR A 225 4.63 -2.93 -18.34
N ASN A 226 4.85 -3.29 -19.61
CA ASN A 226 5.83 -4.29 -20.02
C ASN A 226 5.64 -5.66 -19.35
N VAL A 227 4.40 -6.15 -19.27
CA VAL A 227 4.07 -7.46 -18.69
C VAL A 227 4.92 -8.59 -19.30
N ASP A 228 5.23 -8.50 -20.59
CA ASP A 228 6.07 -9.48 -21.28
C ASP A 228 7.55 -9.41 -20.84
N ASP A 229 7.99 -8.25 -20.35
CA ASP A 229 9.35 -8.03 -19.85
C ASP A 229 9.51 -8.33 -18.34
N VAL A 230 8.38 -8.55 -17.64
CA VAL A 230 8.34 -8.83 -16.19
C VAL A 230 7.58 -10.15 -15.95
N PRO A 231 8.06 -11.28 -16.51
CA PRO A 231 7.35 -12.55 -16.39
C PRO A 231 7.21 -13.02 -14.94
N ASP A 232 8.20 -12.69 -14.09
CA ASP A 232 8.20 -13.04 -12.67
C ASP A 232 8.83 -11.90 -11.87
N LEU A 233 8.01 -11.09 -11.18
CA LEU A 233 8.53 -10.18 -10.17
C LEU A 233 9.20 -11.01 -9.06
N PRO A 234 10.50 -10.80 -8.77
CA PRO A 234 11.19 -11.60 -7.77
C PRO A 234 10.56 -11.42 -6.40
N ALA A 235 10.55 -12.49 -5.61
CA ALA A 235 10.18 -12.43 -4.22
C ALA A 235 11.12 -11.48 -3.45
N LEU A 236 10.56 -10.70 -2.54
CA LEU A 236 11.33 -9.75 -1.74
C LEU A 236 11.93 -10.45 -0.52
N ALA A 237 13.22 -10.24 -0.29
CA ALA A 237 13.87 -10.61 0.96
C ALA A 237 13.27 -9.83 2.15
N PRO A 238 13.31 -10.35 3.38
CA PRO A 238 12.70 -9.71 4.54
C PRO A 238 13.09 -8.23 4.70
N THR A 239 14.36 -7.88 4.60
CA THR A 239 14.82 -6.49 4.71
C THR A 239 14.38 -5.57 3.56
N ALA A 240 14.05 -6.13 2.40
CA ALA A 240 13.47 -5.38 1.29
C ALA A 240 11.99 -5.00 1.51
N ARG A 241 11.34 -5.58 2.55
CA ARG A 241 9.94 -5.32 2.92
C ARG A 241 9.78 -4.15 3.91
N LEU A 242 10.86 -3.48 4.29
CA LEU A 242 10.82 -2.39 5.28
C LEU A 242 9.85 -1.26 4.90
N GLY A 243 9.75 -0.93 3.61
CA GLY A 243 8.77 0.05 3.12
C GLY A 243 7.32 -0.38 3.40
N MET A 244 6.99 -1.66 3.15
CA MET A 244 5.68 -2.24 3.43
C MET A 244 5.39 -2.25 4.95
N THR A 245 6.39 -2.57 5.76
CA THR A 245 6.31 -2.54 7.23
C THR A 245 5.99 -1.14 7.75
N VAL A 246 6.68 -0.12 7.25
CA VAL A 246 6.41 1.29 7.61
C VAL A 246 5.00 1.70 7.22
N ASP A 247 4.55 1.33 6.02
CA ASP A 247 3.20 1.66 5.56
C ASP A 247 2.13 0.94 6.39
N ALA A 248 2.35 -0.32 6.76
CA ALA A 248 1.48 -1.08 7.66
C ALA A 248 1.30 -0.39 9.02
N THR A 249 2.40 0.11 9.62
CA THR A 249 2.30 0.84 10.89
C THR A 249 1.44 2.09 10.79
N LYS A 250 1.51 2.81 9.66
CA LYS A 250 0.69 4.00 9.39
C LYS A 250 -0.78 3.64 9.17
N ILE A 251 -1.05 2.59 8.39
CA ILE A 251 -2.43 2.12 8.12
C ILE A 251 -3.11 1.70 9.41
N LEU A 252 -2.38 1.04 10.32
CA LEU A 252 -2.90 0.62 11.62
C LEU A 252 -2.97 1.74 12.66
N GLY A 253 -2.59 2.97 12.32
CA GLY A 253 -2.67 4.13 13.20
C GLY A 253 -1.64 4.13 14.33
N ILE A 254 -0.52 3.42 14.20
CA ILE A 254 0.60 3.52 15.13
C ILE A 254 1.22 4.91 14.98
N PRO A 255 1.37 5.69 16.05
CA PRO A 255 1.78 7.08 15.97
C PRO A 255 3.10 7.27 15.24
N ARG A 256 3.11 8.16 14.27
CA ARG A 256 4.30 8.63 13.56
C ARG A 256 4.09 10.08 13.13
N THR A 257 5.05 10.94 13.40
CA THR A 257 5.10 12.29 12.82
C THR A 257 5.88 12.29 11.51
N TYR A 258 5.56 13.22 10.64
CA TYR A 258 6.21 13.46 9.36
C TYR A 258 6.82 14.85 9.36
#